data_83e992b50bce1eba7363035665b6daab
#
_entry.id   83e992b50bce1eba7363035665b6daab
#
_cell.length_a   1.000
_cell.length_b   1.000
_cell.length_c   1.000
_cell.angle_alpha   90.00
_cell.angle_beta   90.00
_cell.angle_gamma   90.00
#
_symmetry.space_group_name_H-M   'P 1'
#
loop_
_entity.id
_entity.type
_entity.pdbx_description
1 polymer ?
#
loop_
_entity_poly.entity_id
_entity_poly.type
_entity_poly.pdbx_seq_one_letter_code
_entity_poly.pdbx_strand_id
1 'polypeptide(L)'
;MTVLVGVKRSPDSRAAIRLAAQEARYRDATLIAVMAYPAERGWSPAVKPGAQRLTRADDRAVAENLLREAVSDALGNAAERVEHRVVADLPGRVLVHAAQTVNAQLIVLAARHGIARVLGTVSQYVLRNAPCPVLTVPEADIDFRGPETARQHSTSPTDAR
;
A
#
# COMPACT_ATOMS: atom_id res chain seq x y z
N MET A 1 -2.24 17.79 -7.42
CA MET A 1 -1.19 17.05 -6.71
C MET A 1 -1.58 15.58 -6.61
N THR A 2 -0.63 14.63 -6.57
CA THR A 2 -0.94 13.20 -6.55
C THR A 2 -0.09 12.46 -5.54
N VAL A 3 -0.74 11.61 -4.72
CA VAL A 3 -0.12 10.63 -3.83
C VAL A 3 -0.41 9.24 -4.37
N LEU A 4 0.62 8.39 -4.48
CA LEU A 4 0.46 6.99 -4.86
C LEU A 4 0.59 6.08 -3.64
N VAL A 5 -0.21 5.01 -3.59
CA VAL A 5 0.00 3.91 -2.65
C VAL A 5 0.13 2.59 -3.38
N GLY A 6 1.21 1.87 -3.12
CA GLY A 6 1.41 0.52 -3.61
C GLY A 6 0.66 -0.49 -2.74
N VAL A 7 -0.27 -1.23 -3.35
CA VAL A 7 -1.11 -2.23 -2.68
C VAL A 7 -0.68 -3.63 -3.09
N LYS A 8 -0.47 -4.50 -2.10
CA LYS A 8 -0.15 -5.92 -2.30
C LYS A 8 -1.42 -6.77 -2.24
N ARG A 9 -1.32 -8.01 -2.73
CA ARG A 9 -2.36 -9.05 -2.57
C ARG A 9 -2.40 -9.62 -1.14
N SER A 10 -2.11 -8.83 -0.12
CA SER A 10 -2.11 -9.24 1.29
C SER A 10 -2.77 -8.17 2.15
N PRO A 11 -3.34 -8.53 3.32
CA PRO A 11 -3.98 -7.58 4.23
C PRO A 11 -3.03 -6.51 4.78
N ASP A 12 -1.73 -6.69 4.59
CA ASP A 12 -0.67 -5.84 5.17
C ASP A 12 -0.65 -4.40 4.60
N SER A 13 -1.39 -4.13 3.51
CA SER A 13 -1.42 -2.81 2.88
C SER A 13 -2.34 -1.80 3.59
N ARG A 14 -3.14 -2.24 4.57
CA ARG A 14 -4.16 -1.38 5.22
C ARG A 14 -3.56 -0.12 5.86
N ALA A 15 -2.48 -0.27 6.62
CA ALA A 15 -1.81 0.86 7.26
C ALA A 15 -1.23 1.85 6.23
N ALA A 16 -0.63 1.34 5.17
CA ALA A 16 -0.10 2.17 4.08
C ALA A 16 -1.21 2.92 3.33
N ILE A 17 -2.36 2.29 3.06
CA ILE A 17 -3.51 2.92 2.43
C ILE A 17 -4.07 4.06 3.31
N ARG A 18 -4.24 3.81 4.61
CA ARG A 18 -4.72 4.84 5.56
C ARG A 18 -3.78 6.03 5.64
N LEU A 19 -2.48 5.79 5.75
CA LEU A 19 -1.49 6.86 5.78
C LEU A 19 -1.46 7.63 4.46
N ALA A 20 -1.50 6.94 3.32
CA ALA A 20 -1.55 7.59 2.02
C ALA A 20 -2.80 8.48 1.84
N ALA A 21 -3.95 8.03 2.35
CA ALA A 21 -5.18 8.83 2.34
C ALA A 21 -5.08 10.06 3.25
N GLN A 22 -4.40 9.95 4.39
CA GLN A 22 -4.12 11.08 5.27
C GLN A 22 -3.17 12.08 4.60
N GLU A 23 -2.08 11.60 4.00
CA GLU A 23 -1.13 12.43 3.27
C GLU A 23 -1.76 13.14 2.06
N ALA A 24 -2.63 12.45 1.33
CA ALA A 24 -3.38 13.05 0.22
C ALA A 24 -4.28 14.20 0.70
N ARG A 25 -4.98 14.01 1.82
CA ARG A 25 -5.82 15.08 2.42
C ARG A 25 -5.00 16.29 2.87
N TYR A 26 -3.86 16.07 3.53
CA TYR A 26 -3.00 17.18 3.97
C TYR A 26 -2.42 18.00 2.82
N ARG A 27 -2.26 17.39 1.66
CA ARG A 27 -1.69 18.02 0.46
C ARG A 27 -2.75 18.51 -0.53
N ASP A 28 -4.03 18.32 -0.23
CA ASP A 28 -5.11 18.52 -1.20
C ASP A 28 -4.81 17.80 -2.54
N ALA A 29 -4.44 16.54 -2.43
CA ALA A 29 -3.97 15.71 -3.53
C ALA A 29 -4.92 14.55 -3.84
N THR A 30 -4.95 14.11 -5.10
CA THR A 30 -5.61 12.88 -5.51
C THR A 30 -4.84 11.68 -4.97
N LEU A 31 -5.54 10.70 -4.39
CA LEU A 31 -4.97 9.41 -4.02
C LEU A 31 -5.19 8.39 -5.12
N ILE A 32 -4.11 7.78 -5.58
CA ILE A 32 -4.14 6.67 -6.55
C ILE A 32 -3.59 5.41 -5.88
N ALA A 33 -4.40 4.38 -5.78
CA ALA A 33 -4.00 3.06 -5.33
C ALA A 33 -3.58 2.19 -6.52
N VAL A 34 -2.38 1.63 -6.45
CA VAL A 34 -1.76 0.89 -7.57
C VAL A 34 -1.46 -0.53 -7.14
N MET A 35 -1.94 -1.50 -7.91
CA MET A 35 -1.62 -2.92 -7.75
C MET A 35 -1.02 -3.48 -9.04
N ALA A 36 0.10 -4.17 -8.90
CA ALA A 36 0.71 -4.94 -9.98
C ALA A 36 0.22 -6.39 -9.96
N TYR A 37 0.06 -6.96 -11.13
CA TYR A 37 -0.19 -8.40 -11.30
C TYR A 37 0.77 -8.98 -12.35
N PRO A 38 1.05 -10.31 -12.32
CA PRO A 38 2.02 -10.91 -13.22
C PRO A 38 1.63 -10.75 -14.69
N ALA A 39 2.57 -10.29 -15.53
CA ALA A 39 2.36 -10.14 -16.97
C ALA A 39 2.40 -11.49 -17.72
N GLU A 40 3.05 -12.52 -17.16
CA GLU A 40 3.30 -13.79 -17.83
C GLU A 40 2.61 -14.97 -17.15
N ARG A 41 2.15 -15.92 -17.99
CA ARG A 41 1.67 -17.23 -17.55
C ARG A 41 2.86 -18.04 -17.01
N GLY A 42 2.91 -18.30 -15.73
CA GLY A 42 3.88 -19.25 -15.21
C GLY A 42 4.43 -18.96 -13.82
N TRP A 43 4.24 -17.78 -13.31
CA TRP A 43 4.68 -17.48 -11.96
C TRP A 43 3.52 -17.52 -10.96
N SER A 44 3.02 -18.73 -10.70
CA SER A 44 2.24 -19.03 -9.50
C SER A 44 2.95 -20.15 -8.74
N PRO A 45 3.52 -19.87 -7.56
CA PRO A 45 4.18 -20.91 -6.76
C PRO A 45 3.22 -21.94 -6.17
N ALA A 46 1.94 -21.94 -6.53
CA ALA A 46 0.93 -22.81 -5.96
C ALA A 46 -0.22 -23.18 -6.92
N VAL A 47 0.05 -23.39 -8.20
CA VAL A 47 -0.97 -24.06 -9.03
C VAL A 47 -0.87 -25.56 -8.82
N LYS A 48 -1.81 -26.11 -8.04
CA LYS A 48 -2.00 -27.58 -7.95
C LYS A 48 -2.25 -28.14 -9.36
N PRO A 49 -1.68 -29.32 -9.70
CA PRO A 49 -2.00 -29.99 -10.95
C PRO A 49 -3.52 -30.18 -11.07
N GLY A 50 -4.13 -29.66 -12.15
CA GLY A 50 -5.58 -29.70 -12.38
C GLY A 50 -6.34 -28.40 -12.18
N ALA A 51 -5.71 -27.33 -11.68
CA ALA A 51 -6.36 -26.02 -11.62
C ALA A 51 -6.51 -25.43 -13.02
N GLN A 52 -7.70 -24.87 -13.30
CA GLN A 52 -7.95 -24.16 -14.55
C GLN A 52 -6.95 -22.99 -14.67
N ARG A 53 -6.30 -22.90 -15.85
CA ARG A 53 -5.43 -21.75 -16.15
C ARG A 53 -6.30 -20.52 -16.30
N LEU A 54 -6.18 -19.58 -15.36
CA LEU A 54 -6.77 -18.26 -15.48
C LEU A 54 -6.19 -17.54 -16.72
N THR A 55 -7.02 -16.80 -17.42
CA THR A 55 -6.58 -15.96 -18.53
C THR A 55 -6.00 -14.64 -18.00
N ARG A 56 -5.33 -13.84 -18.86
CA ARG A 56 -4.88 -12.49 -18.47
C ARG A 56 -6.04 -11.58 -18.05
N ALA A 57 -7.20 -11.76 -18.66
CA ALA A 57 -8.41 -11.00 -18.30
C ALA A 57 -8.88 -11.39 -16.89
N ASP A 58 -8.80 -12.69 -16.56
CA ASP A 58 -9.14 -13.17 -15.22
C ASP A 58 -8.17 -12.64 -14.16
N ASP A 59 -6.86 -12.64 -14.45
CA ASP A 59 -5.83 -12.12 -13.54
C ASP A 59 -6.04 -10.61 -13.27
N ARG A 60 -6.40 -9.86 -14.30
CA ARG A 60 -6.71 -8.43 -14.17
C ARG A 60 -7.96 -8.22 -13.33
N ALA A 61 -9.04 -8.93 -13.61
CA ALA A 61 -10.29 -8.82 -12.87
C ALA A 61 -10.11 -9.20 -11.39
N VAL A 62 -9.32 -10.23 -11.11
CA VAL A 62 -8.94 -10.62 -9.74
C VAL A 62 -8.16 -9.50 -9.07
N ALA A 63 -7.18 -8.90 -9.74
CA ALA A 63 -6.38 -7.80 -9.19
C ALA A 63 -7.24 -6.55 -8.92
N GLU A 64 -8.17 -6.21 -9.82
CA GLU A 64 -9.11 -5.10 -9.65
C GLU A 64 -10.03 -5.31 -8.44
N ASN A 65 -10.55 -6.51 -8.24
CA ASN A 65 -11.40 -6.84 -7.09
C ASN A 65 -10.59 -6.77 -5.78
N LEU A 66 -9.41 -7.38 -5.74
CA LEU A 66 -8.53 -7.34 -4.57
C LEU A 66 -8.12 -5.92 -4.18
N LEU A 67 -7.83 -5.08 -5.18
CA LEU A 67 -7.49 -3.68 -4.94
C LEU A 67 -8.68 -2.91 -4.35
N ARG A 68 -9.87 -3.10 -4.92
CA ARG A 68 -11.11 -2.47 -4.43
C ARG A 68 -11.43 -2.90 -2.99
N GLU A 69 -11.35 -4.20 -2.70
CA GLU A 69 -11.56 -4.73 -1.36
C GLU A 69 -10.55 -4.15 -0.36
N ALA A 70 -9.26 -4.16 -0.69
CA ALA A 70 -8.23 -3.62 0.20
C ALA A 70 -8.43 -2.12 0.52
N VAL A 71 -8.82 -1.32 -0.47
CA VAL A 71 -9.10 0.11 -0.28
C VAL A 71 -10.38 0.32 0.51
N SER A 72 -11.43 -0.43 0.22
CA SER A 72 -12.71 -0.38 0.97
C SER A 72 -12.53 -0.78 2.43
N ASP A 73 -11.79 -1.85 2.72
CA ASP A 73 -11.48 -2.30 4.08
C ASP A 73 -10.64 -1.28 4.87
N ALA A 74 -9.78 -0.55 4.18
CA ALA A 74 -8.93 0.44 4.82
C ALA A 74 -9.65 1.75 5.11
N LEU A 75 -10.52 2.21 4.20
CA LEU A 75 -11.06 3.59 4.16
C LEU A 75 -12.58 3.67 4.32
N GLY A 76 -13.33 2.57 4.20
CA GLY A 76 -14.79 2.58 4.23
C GLY A 76 -15.37 3.51 3.15
N ASN A 77 -16.27 4.39 3.52
CA ASN A 77 -16.94 5.33 2.59
C ASN A 77 -15.96 6.29 1.87
N ALA A 78 -14.77 6.52 2.41
CA ALA A 78 -13.77 7.36 1.75
C ALA A 78 -13.07 6.66 0.56
N ALA A 79 -13.28 5.36 0.39
CA ALA A 79 -12.73 4.58 -0.73
C ALA A 79 -13.22 5.08 -2.11
N GLU A 80 -14.41 5.66 -2.20
CA GLU A 80 -14.99 6.19 -3.45
C GLU A 80 -14.16 7.32 -4.08
N ARG A 81 -13.32 7.99 -3.29
CA ARG A 81 -12.44 9.08 -3.73
C ARG A 81 -11.07 8.61 -4.19
N VAL A 82 -10.81 7.31 -4.17
CA VAL A 82 -9.52 6.73 -4.52
C VAL A 82 -9.55 6.25 -5.95
N GLU A 83 -8.61 6.70 -6.77
CA GLU A 83 -8.41 6.16 -8.11
C GLU A 83 -7.71 4.80 -8.02
N HIS A 84 -8.20 3.80 -8.74
CA HIS A 84 -7.65 2.45 -8.77
C HIS A 84 -6.91 2.19 -10.08
N ARG A 85 -5.69 1.68 -10.00
CA ARG A 85 -4.92 1.24 -11.18
C ARG A 85 -4.34 -0.15 -10.97
N VAL A 86 -4.60 -1.04 -11.92
CA VAL A 86 -3.98 -2.35 -11.99
C VAL A 86 -3.14 -2.47 -13.26
N VAL A 87 -1.92 -2.95 -13.13
CA VAL A 87 -0.96 -3.00 -14.24
C VAL A 87 -0.24 -4.35 -14.25
N ALA A 88 -0.13 -4.92 -15.45
CA ALA A 88 0.55 -6.20 -15.69
C ALA A 88 2.05 -5.99 -15.87
N ASP A 89 2.82 -5.97 -14.78
CA ASP A 89 4.30 -5.91 -14.77
C ASP A 89 4.82 -6.18 -13.34
N LEU A 90 6.13 -6.08 -13.15
CA LEU A 90 6.79 -6.16 -11.86
C LEU A 90 6.40 -4.99 -10.95
N PRO A 91 6.03 -5.23 -9.68
CA PRO A 91 5.48 -4.20 -8.79
C PRO A 91 6.34 -2.94 -8.67
N GLY A 92 7.65 -3.08 -8.54
CA GLY A 92 8.56 -1.93 -8.41
C GLY A 92 8.56 -1.05 -9.68
N ARG A 93 8.56 -1.65 -10.84
CA ARG A 93 8.50 -0.94 -12.14
C ARG A 93 7.17 -0.22 -12.31
N VAL A 94 6.08 -0.90 -12.00
CA VAL A 94 4.72 -0.33 -12.07
C VAL A 94 4.62 0.94 -11.24
N LEU A 95 5.11 0.90 -9.99
CA LEU A 95 5.05 2.04 -9.08
C LEU A 95 5.89 3.23 -9.54
N VAL A 96 7.13 2.96 -9.98
CA VAL A 96 8.01 4.02 -10.49
C VAL A 96 7.44 4.65 -11.75
N HIS A 97 6.99 3.83 -12.72
CA HIS A 97 6.40 4.32 -13.96
C HIS A 97 5.09 5.08 -13.71
N ALA A 98 4.23 4.58 -12.83
CA ALA A 98 3.00 5.28 -12.45
C ALA A 98 3.32 6.65 -11.82
N ALA A 99 4.32 6.71 -10.92
CA ALA A 99 4.74 7.96 -10.29
C ALA A 99 5.26 9.00 -11.30
N GLN A 100 6.04 8.55 -12.29
CA GLN A 100 6.50 9.41 -13.38
C GLN A 100 5.34 9.92 -14.24
N THR A 101 4.43 9.03 -14.62
CA THR A 101 3.29 9.36 -15.50
C THR A 101 2.35 10.39 -14.90
N VAL A 102 2.08 10.33 -13.60
CA VAL A 102 1.16 11.25 -12.92
C VAL A 102 1.85 12.39 -12.19
N ASN A 103 3.16 12.50 -12.31
CA ASN A 103 3.96 13.49 -11.58
C ASN A 103 3.69 13.43 -10.07
N ALA A 104 3.79 12.23 -9.51
CA ALA A 104 3.47 11.98 -8.10
C ALA A 104 4.41 12.75 -7.17
N GLN A 105 3.87 13.25 -6.08
CA GLN A 105 4.62 13.97 -5.04
C GLN A 105 5.03 13.08 -3.88
N LEU A 106 4.43 11.90 -3.76
CA LEU A 106 4.73 10.93 -2.73
C LEU A 106 4.32 9.54 -3.19
N ILE A 107 5.15 8.55 -2.89
CA ILE A 107 4.79 7.13 -2.95
C ILE A 107 4.75 6.57 -1.53
N VAL A 108 3.67 5.87 -1.17
CA VAL A 108 3.53 5.18 0.11
C VAL A 108 3.53 3.67 -0.13
N LEU A 109 4.34 2.94 0.64
CA LEU A 109 4.48 1.48 0.53
C LEU A 109 4.35 0.82 1.90
N ALA A 110 3.67 -0.32 1.96
CA ALA A 110 3.83 -1.23 3.08
C ALA A 110 5.19 -1.94 2.97
N ALA A 111 6.02 -1.80 3.99
CA ALA A 111 7.34 -2.41 4.04
C ALA A 111 7.32 -3.62 4.96
N ARG A 112 7.65 -4.80 4.40
CA ARG A 112 7.84 -6.00 5.20
C ARG A 112 9.17 -5.88 5.95
N HIS A 113 9.10 -5.89 7.27
CA HIS A 113 10.28 -5.99 8.11
C HIS A 113 10.51 -7.48 8.43
N GLY A 114 11.42 -8.11 7.70
CA GLY A 114 11.92 -9.44 8.08
C GLY A 114 12.76 -9.38 9.37
N ILE A 115 13.20 -10.56 9.86
CA ILE A 115 14.02 -10.72 11.08
C ILE A 115 15.26 -9.80 11.10
N ALA A 116 15.78 -9.40 9.94
CA ALA A 116 16.94 -8.52 9.77
C ALA A 116 16.57 -7.04 9.52
N ARG A 117 15.32 -6.61 9.65
CA ARG A 117 14.85 -5.25 9.30
C ARG A 117 15.21 -4.81 7.89
N VAL A 118 15.35 -5.75 6.97
CA VAL A 118 15.70 -5.49 5.57
C VAL A 118 14.41 -5.20 4.79
N LEU A 119 14.40 -4.09 4.09
CA LEU A 119 13.32 -3.75 3.16
C LEU A 119 13.20 -4.79 2.05
N GLY A 120 11.98 -5.17 1.69
CA GLY A 120 11.74 -6.09 0.57
C GLY A 120 12.24 -5.54 -0.77
N THR A 121 12.44 -6.42 -1.73
CA THR A 121 12.99 -6.08 -3.06
C THR A 121 12.22 -4.99 -3.79
N VAL A 122 10.88 -4.97 -3.68
CA VAL A 122 10.03 -3.92 -4.27
C VAL A 122 10.33 -2.56 -3.65
N SER A 123 10.35 -2.49 -2.31
CA SER A 123 10.64 -1.23 -1.60
C SER A 123 12.04 -0.72 -1.92
N GLN A 124 13.03 -1.60 -1.97
CA GLN A 124 14.40 -1.23 -2.35
C GLN A 124 14.48 -0.69 -3.79
N TYR A 125 13.78 -1.33 -4.73
CA TYR A 125 13.74 -0.88 -6.12
C TYR A 125 13.08 0.50 -6.23
N VAL A 126 11.94 0.71 -5.57
CA VAL A 126 11.22 1.98 -5.60
C VAL A 126 12.05 3.09 -4.97
N LEU A 127 12.68 2.84 -3.80
CA LEU A 127 13.55 3.84 -3.14
C LEU A 127 14.73 4.30 -4.00
N ARG A 128 15.25 3.42 -4.86
CA ARG A 128 16.38 3.76 -5.75
C ARG A 128 15.97 4.49 -7.03
N ASN A 129 14.72 4.30 -7.48
CA ASN A 129 14.30 4.72 -8.83
C ASN A 129 13.10 5.70 -8.81
N ALA A 130 12.50 5.97 -7.68
CA ALA A 130 11.34 6.86 -7.59
C ALA A 130 11.70 8.30 -7.95
N PRO A 131 10.82 9.00 -8.69
CA PRO A 131 11.01 10.42 -9.03
C PRO A 131 10.64 11.37 -7.88
N CYS A 132 10.13 10.86 -6.77
CA CYS A 132 9.62 11.62 -5.62
C CYS A 132 9.95 10.91 -4.30
N PRO A 133 9.74 11.55 -3.14
CA PRO A 133 9.87 10.92 -1.84
C PRO A 133 9.06 9.63 -1.71
N VAL A 134 9.62 8.67 -0.97
CA VAL A 134 8.97 7.37 -0.69
C VAL A 134 8.83 7.18 0.80
N LEU A 135 7.61 6.94 1.25
CA LEU A 135 7.27 6.66 2.62
C LEU A 135 6.99 5.17 2.79
N THR A 136 7.73 4.52 3.66
CA THR A 136 7.54 3.10 3.95
C THR A 136 6.87 2.93 5.31
N VAL A 137 5.79 2.14 5.34
CA VAL A 137 5.00 1.86 6.54
C VAL A 137 5.28 0.43 6.98
N PRO A 138 5.69 0.19 8.23
CA PRO A 138 5.87 -1.16 8.75
C PRO A 138 4.57 -1.97 8.66
N GLU A 139 4.67 -3.26 8.34
CA GLU A 139 3.55 -4.21 8.30
C GLU A 139 3.08 -4.68 9.71
N ALA A 140 3.60 -4.12 10.78
CA ALA A 140 3.09 -4.42 12.12
C ALA A 140 1.74 -3.73 12.35
N ASP A 141 0.89 -4.32 13.18
CA ASP A 141 -0.35 -3.74 13.72
C ASP A 141 -0.04 -2.46 14.54
N ILE A 142 0.47 -1.46 13.86
CA ILE A 142 0.55 -0.13 14.44
C ILE A 142 -0.83 0.46 14.21
N ASP A 143 -1.64 0.34 15.26
CA ASP A 143 -2.78 1.20 15.46
C ASP A 143 -2.23 2.63 15.48
N PHE A 144 -2.20 3.26 14.32
CA PHE A 144 -1.74 4.63 14.15
C PHE A 144 -2.80 5.54 14.80
N ARG A 145 -2.83 5.52 16.14
CA ARG A 145 -3.52 6.53 16.92
C ARG A 145 -2.71 7.79 16.76
N GLY A 146 -3.30 8.78 16.11
CA GLY A 146 -2.68 10.09 15.95
C GLY A 146 -2.23 10.67 17.31
N PRO A 147 -1.47 11.76 17.33
CA PRO A 147 -0.82 12.33 18.52
C PRO A 147 -1.75 12.74 19.67
N GLU A 148 -3.05 12.54 19.52
CA GLU A 148 -4.06 12.99 20.49
C GLU A 148 -4.19 12.08 21.74
N THR A 149 -3.65 10.84 21.72
CA THR A 149 -3.76 9.91 22.83
C THR A 149 -2.57 9.87 23.80
N ALA A 150 -1.53 10.66 23.53
CA ALA A 150 -0.34 10.69 24.41
C ALA A 150 -0.49 11.55 25.69
N ARG A 151 -1.62 12.22 25.90
CA ARG A 151 -1.79 13.17 27.02
C ARG A 151 -2.55 12.66 28.23
N GLN A 152 -2.92 11.38 28.32
CA GLN A 152 -3.77 10.89 29.42
C GLN A 152 -3.13 9.94 30.41
N HIS A 153 -1.81 9.80 30.46
CA HIS A 153 -1.16 8.94 31.46
C HIS A 153 -0.09 9.67 32.28
N SER A 154 -0.46 10.82 32.86
CA SER A 154 0.34 11.38 33.94
C SER A 154 -0.53 12.20 34.91
N THR A 155 -1.26 11.49 35.77
CA THR A 155 -1.61 12.00 37.09
C THR A 155 -2.07 10.82 37.96
N SER A 156 -1.13 10.21 38.65
CA SER A 156 -1.44 9.55 39.91
C SER A 156 -1.01 10.49 41.05
N PRO A 157 -1.91 10.95 41.89
CA PRO A 157 -1.49 11.64 43.11
C PRO A 157 -0.96 10.64 44.10
N THR A 158 0.26 10.82 44.50
CA THR A 158 0.81 10.31 45.74
C THR A 158 -0.01 10.89 46.87
N ASP A 159 -0.73 10.05 47.61
CA ASP A 159 -1.26 10.44 48.87
C ASP A 159 -0.41 9.84 50.01
N ALA A 160 0.04 10.74 50.84
CA ALA A 160 0.87 10.49 51.99
C ALA A 160 0.02 9.98 53.16
N ARG A 161 0.49 8.93 53.83
CA ARG A 161 0.48 8.83 55.32
C ARG A 161 1.34 7.66 55.78
#